data_a7b97cb48cee021533f0f1377c358a7d
#
_entry.id   a7b97cb48cee021533f0f1377c358a7d
#
_cell.length_a   1.000
_cell.length_b   1.000
_cell.length_c   1.000
_cell.angle_alpha   90.00
_cell.angle_beta   90.00
_cell.angle_gamma   90.00
#
_symmetry.space_group_name_H-M   'P 1'
#
loop_
_entity.id
_entity.type
_entity.pdbx_description
1 polymer ?
#
loop_
_entity_poly.entity_id
_entity_poly.type
_entity_poly.pdbx_seq_one_letter_code
_entity_poly.pdbx_strand_id
1 'polypeptide(L)'
;MALSIRGVLKEHLKHHPIADQLFMKLYNIGELYLIGGILREFLETCDFRNVRDIDLVISTKKVGQFHEICAKYHTKKNSFGGYKINCDDFTIDVWRIESTWAYKKNIIKCSEEDYLKNLPYTVFYNMDSLVYDIKNNTWYDYLYKKSKRK
;
A
#
# COMPACT_ATOMS: atom_id res chain seq x y z
N MET A 1 -15.78 -11.31 17.26
CA MET A 1 -15.10 -11.65 16.01
C MET A 1 -14.33 -10.46 15.49
N ALA A 2 -13.04 -10.61 15.31
CA ALA A 2 -12.22 -9.52 14.81
C ALA A 2 -12.47 -9.28 13.33
N LEU A 3 -12.74 -8.01 12.97
CA LEU A 3 -12.87 -7.63 11.57
C LEU A 3 -11.48 -7.69 10.91
N SER A 4 -11.38 -8.38 9.78
CA SER A 4 -10.15 -8.35 9.02
C SER A 4 -10.08 -7.05 8.21
N ILE A 5 -8.88 -6.48 8.11
CA ILE A 5 -8.68 -5.28 7.30
C ILE A 5 -9.07 -5.55 5.84
N ARG A 6 -8.79 -6.75 5.34
CA ARG A 6 -9.16 -7.14 3.97
C ARG A 6 -10.68 -7.11 3.78
N GLY A 7 -11.45 -7.58 4.75
CA GLY A 7 -12.91 -7.56 4.68
C GLY A 7 -13.47 -6.15 4.69
N VAL A 8 -12.97 -5.30 5.56
CA VAL A 8 -13.39 -3.90 5.66
C VAL A 8 -13.00 -3.13 4.39
N LEU A 9 -11.81 -3.37 3.88
CA LEU A 9 -11.36 -2.77 2.62
C LEU A 9 -12.26 -3.18 1.45
N LYS A 10 -12.59 -4.45 1.35
CA LYS A 10 -13.47 -4.97 0.30
C LYS A 10 -14.86 -4.31 0.35
N GLU A 11 -15.42 -4.17 1.53
CA GLU A 11 -16.71 -3.50 1.70
C GLU A 11 -16.64 -2.02 1.31
N HIS A 12 -15.57 -1.35 1.70
CA HIS A 12 -15.34 0.04 1.33
C HIS A 12 -15.25 0.23 -0.19
N LEU A 13 -14.49 -0.64 -0.86
CA LEU A 13 -14.28 -0.57 -2.31
C LEU A 13 -15.53 -0.84 -3.13
N LYS A 14 -16.52 -1.54 -2.58
CA LYS A 14 -17.79 -1.78 -3.28
C LYS A 14 -18.49 -0.49 -3.69
N HIS A 15 -18.28 0.56 -2.94
CA HIS A 15 -18.89 1.88 -3.19
C HIS A 15 -18.04 2.77 -4.09
N HIS A 16 -16.88 2.27 -4.54
CA HIS A 16 -15.93 3.03 -5.35
C HIS A 16 -15.46 2.18 -6.54
N PRO A 17 -16.28 2.11 -7.62
CA PRO A 17 -16.02 1.19 -8.75
C PRO A 17 -14.64 1.35 -9.40
N ILE A 18 -14.15 2.58 -9.52
CA ILE A 18 -12.84 2.84 -10.15
C ILE A 18 -11.73 2.22 -9.30
N ALA A 19 -11.77 2.46 -8.00
CA ALA A 19 -10.77 1.92 -7.07
C ALA A 19 -10.85 0.39 -6.99
N ASP A 20 -12.06 -0.15 -6.94
CA ASP A 20 -12.27 -1.59 -6.90
C ASP A 20 -11.67 -2.28 -8.12
N GLN A 21 -11.92 -1.72 -9.30
CA GLN A 21 -11.37 -2.22 -10.56
C GLN A 21 -9.85 -2.20 -10.55
N LEU A 22 -9.27 -1.09 -10.11
CA LEU A 22 -7.82 -0.92 -10.03
C LEU A 22 -7.21 -1.97 -9.09
N PHE A 23 -7.79 -2.12 -7.89
CA PHE A 23 -7.33 -3.12 -6.93
C PHE A 23 -7.36 -4.53 -7.51
N MET A 24 -8.45 -4.91 -8.18
CA MET A 24 -8.56 -6.23 -8.78
C MET A 24 -7.49 -6.48 -9.84
N LYS A 25 -7.25 -5.48 -10.70
CA LYS A 25 -6.24 -5.60 -11.75
C LYS A 25 -4.83 -5.73 -11.16
N LEU A 26 -4.51 -4.93 -10.16
CA LEU A 26 -3.22 -4.99 -9.51
C LEU A 26 -3.04 -6.29 -8.71
N TYR A 27 -4.09 -6.73 -8.04
CA TYR A 27 -4.09 -7.99 -7.29
C TYR A 27 -3.78 -9.19 -8.18
N ASN A 28 -4.26 -9.16 -9.42
CA ASN A 28 -4.06 -10.26 -10.38
C ASN A 28 -2.65 -10.34 -10.95
N ILE A 29 -1.85 -9.27 -10.87
CA ILE A 29 -0.50 -9.27 -11.43
C ILE A 29 0.61 -9.33 -10.40
N GLY A 30 0.29 -9.23 -9.12
CA GLY A 30 1.31 -9.25 -8.09
C GLY A 30 0.76 -9.27 -6.68
N GLU A 31 1.63 -9.06 -5.72
CA GLU A 31 1.26 -8.99 -4.32
C GLU A 31 1.13 -7.53 -3.90
N LEU A 32 0.06 -7.21 -3.18
CA LEU A 32 -0.25 -5.85 -2.77
C LEU A 32 -0.08 -5.67 -1.27
N TYR A 33 0.50 -4.54 -0.91
CA TYR A 33 0.71 -4.15 0.48
C TYR A 33 0.14 -2.77 0.72
N LEU A 34 -0.58 -2.61 1.82
CA LEU A 34 -1.00 -1.30 2.31
C LEU A 34 0.09 -0.75 3.22
N ILE A 35 0.35 0.54 3.11
CA ILE A 35 1.25 1.26 4.00
C ILE A 35 0.62 2.59 4.41
N GLY A 36 1.21 3.27 5.38
CA GLY A 36 0.87 4.64 5.72
C GLY A 36 -0.37 4.81 6.57
N GLY A 37 -0.95 5.99 6.47
CA GLY A 37 -2.01 6.45 7.35
C GLY A 37 -3.29 5.64 7.33
N ILE A 38 -3.59 4.94 6.23
CA ILE A 38 -4.78 4.09 6.15
C ILE A 38 -4.75 2.97 7.21
N LEU A 39 -3.59 2.42 7.47
CA LEU A 39 -3.45 1.35 8.46
C LEU A 39 -3.63 1.88 9.88
N ARG A 40 -3.11 3.06 10.16
CA ARG A 40 -3.31 3.73 11.44
C ARG A 40 -4.78 4.04 11.66
N GLU A 41 -5.45 4.59 10.66
CA GLU A 41 -6.88 4.89 10.72
C GLU A 41 -7.69 3.62 11.02
N PHE A 42 -7.37 2.52 10.34
CA PHE A 42 -8.04 1.25 10.59
C PHE A 42 -7.85 0.76 12.03
N LEU A 43 -6.64 0.87 12.56
CA LEU A 43 -6.36 0.43 13.93
C LEU A 43 -7.11 1.27 14.97
N GLU A 44 -7.38 2.54 14.67
CA GLU A 44 -8.06 3.44 15.58
C GLU A 44 -9.59 3.34 15.47
N THR A 45 -10.11 3.17 14.25
CA THR A 45 -11.55 3.27 13.99
C THR A 45 -12.18 2.00 13.46
N CYS A 46 -11.38 1.02 13.04
CA CYS A 46 -11.82 -0.20 12.36
C CYS A 46 -12.59 0.09 11.06
N ASP A 47 -12.31 1.23 10.42
CA ASP A 47 -13.03 1.70 9.26
C ASP A 47 -12.12 2.53 8.35
N PHE A 48 -12.55 2.71 7.09
CA PHE A 48 -11.85 3.52 6.10
C PHE A 48 -12.68 4.73 5.63
N ARG A 49 -13.80 5.04 6.26
CA ARG A 49 -14.71 6.09 5.80
C ARG A 49 -14.07 7.46 5.65
N ASN A 50 -13.11 7.78 6.50
CA ASN A 50 -12.44 9.08 6.50
C ASN A 50 -11.11 9.06 5.77
N VAL A 51 -10.77 7.95 5.12
CA VAL A 51 -9.53 7.82 4.38
C VAL A 51 -9.66 8.52 3.04
N ARG A 52 -8.76 9.44 2.75
CA ARG A 52 -8.71 10.16 1.47
C ARG A 52 -7.58 9.74 0.58
N ASP A 53 -6.54 9.16 1.17
CA ASP A 53 -5.34 8.72 0.46
C ASP A 53 -5.03 7.30 0.85
N ILE A 54 -4.84 6.46 -0.15
CA ILE A 54 -4.43 5.07 0.05
C ILE A 54 -3.06 4.90 -0.57
N ASP A 55 -2.10 4.42 0.23
CA ASP A 55 -0.75 4.15 -0.24
C ASP A 55 -0.58 2.65 -0.43
N LEU A 56 -0.28 2.25 -1.66
CA LEU A 56 -0.08 0.86 -2.04
C LEU A 56 1.35 0.63 -2.52
N VAL A 57 1.87 -0.52 -2.16
CA VAL A 57 3.12 -1.03 -2.72
C VAL A 57 2.80 -2.35 -3.40
N ILE A 58 3.34 -2.56 -4.59
CA ILE A 58 3.15 -3.79 -5.33
C ILE A 58 4.49 -4.49 -5.57
N SER A 59 4.50 -5.81 -5.34
CA SER A 59 5.59 -6.67 -5.76
C SER A 59 5.13 -7.47 -6.97
N THR A 60 5.69 -7.19 -8.14
CA THR A 60 5.27 -7.84 -9.37
C THR A 60 6.46 -8.07 -10.29
N LYS A 61 6.44 -9.19 -11.00
CA LYS A 61 7.35 -9.46 -12.10
C LYS A 61 6.81 -8.95 -13.44
N LYS A 62 5.52 -8.57 -13.47
CA LYS A 62 4.83 -8.09 -14.67
C LYS A 62 4.84 -6.57 -14.73
N VAL A 63 6.05 -5.99 -14.77
CA VAL A 63 6.25 -4.55 -14.68
C VAL A 63 5.58 -3.80 -15.83
N GLY A 64 5.64 -4.33 -17.06
CA GLY A 64 4.96 -3.72 -18.20
C GLY A 64 3.45 -3.64 -18.01
N GLN A 65 2.85 -4.72 -17.51
CA GLN A 65 1.41 -4.73 -17.21
C GLN A 65 1.05 -3.76 -16.10
N PHE A 66 1.89 -3.64 -15.09
CA PHE A 66 1.69 -2.65 -14.03
C PHE A 66 1.60 -1.23 -14.61
N HIS A 67 2.54 -0.84 -15.46
CA HIS A 67 2.52 0.48 -16.09
C HIS A 67 1.30 0.67 -16.99
N GLU A 68 0.91 -0.35 -17.75
CA GLU A 68 -0.29 -0.30 -18.60
C GLU A 68 -1.55 -0.10 -17.79
N ILE A 69 -1.69 -0.83 -16.69
CA ILE A 69 -2.86 -0.70 -15.81
C ILE A 69 -2.95 0.72 -15.25
N CYS A 70 -1.85 1.21 -14.68
CA CYS A 70 -1.85 2.55 -14.07
C CYS A 70 -2.14 3.64 -15.11
N ALA A 71 -1.61 3.51 -16.33
CA ALA A 71 -1.78 4.52 -17.38
C ALA A 71 -3.22 4.63 -17.88
N LYS A 72 -4.07 3.64 -17.65
CA LYS A 72 -5.47 3.66 -18.08
C LYS A 72 -6.38 4.49 -17.17
N TYR A 73 -5.89 4.89 -16.01
CA TYR A 73 -6.65 5.69 -15.06
C TYR A 73 -6.16 7.13 -15.08
N HIS A 74 -6.90 8.02 -14.42
CA HIS A 74 -6.51 9.43 -14.26
C HIS A 74 -5.29 9.49 -13.35
N THR A 75 -4.10 9.47 -13.95
CA THR A 75 -2.86 9.34 -13.21
C THR A 75 -1.93 10.51 -13.41
N LYS A 76 -1.14 10.77 -12.36
CA LYS A 76 0.07 11.58 -12.43
C LYS A 76 1.20 10.73 -11.90
N LYS A 77 2.40 10.90 -12.43
CA LYS A 77 3.58 10.27 -11.84
C LYS A 77 3.94 11.02 -10.57
N ASN A 78 4.22 10.29 -9.50
CA ASN A 78 4.72 10.90 -8.29
C ASN A 78 6.25 10.99 -8.32
N SER A 79 6.85 11.62 -7.30
CA SER A 79 8.27 11.97 -7.30
C SER A 79 9.23 10.77 -7.25
N PHE A 80 8.75 9.56 -6.96
CA PHE A 80 9.61 8.38 -6.83
C PHE A 80 9.25 7.29 -7.85
N GLY A 81 8.68 7.69 -8.99
CA GLY A 81 8.37 6.74 -10.07
C GLY A 81 7.12 5.91 -9.85
N GLY A 82 6.31 6.26 -8.87
CA GLY A 82 5.00 5.68 -8.68
C GLY A 82 3.92 6.47 -9.38
N TYR A 83 2.68 6.09 -9.16
CA TYR A 83 1.52 6.71 -9.77
C TYR A 83 0.55 7.20 -8.71
N LYS A 84 0.08 8.43 -8.87
CA LYS A 84 -1.03 8.98 -8.08
C LYS A 84 -2.28 8.87 -8.94
N ILE A 85 -3.24 8.08 -8.51
CA ILE A 85 -4.45 7.77 -9.27
C ILE A 85 -5.65 8.40 -8.58
N ASN A 86 -6.37 9.26 -9.31
CA ASN A 86 -7.58 9.88 -8.79
C ASN A 86 -8.76 8.93 -8.97
N CYS A 87 -9.42 8.58 -7.87
CA CYS A 87 -10.57 7.68 -7.82
C CYS A 87 -11.83 8.42 -7.34
N ASP A 88 -12.02 9.66 -7.78
CA ASP A 88 -13.12 10.56 -7.42
C ASP A 88 -13.09 10.98 -5.94
N ASP A 89 -13.51 10.10 -5.03
CA ASP A 89 -13.61 10.43 -3.60
C ASP A 89 -12.28 10.39 -2.86
N PHE A 90 -11.30 9.66 -3.41
CA PHE A 90 -9.99 9.53 -2.80
C PHE A 90 -8.92 9.26 -3.86
N THR A 91 -7.65 9.33 -3.43
CA THR A 91 -6.53 9.04 -4.31
C THR A 91 -5.81 7.78 -3.86
N ILE A 92 -5.24 7.07 -4.83
CA ILE A 92 -4.39 5.91 -4.57
C ILE A 92 -3.01 6.24 -5.11
N ASP A 93 -2.01 6.19 -4.23
CA ASP A 93 -0.61 6.24 -4.64
C ASP A 93 -0.09 4.81 -4.66
N VAL A 94 0.53 4.40 -5.77
CA VAL A 94 1.06 3.05 -5.90
C VAL A 94 2.50 3.08 -6.41
N TRP A 95 3.36 2.30 -5.75
CA TRP A 95 4.76 2.14 -6.12
C TRP A 95 5.09 0.66 -6.24
N ARG A 96 6.05 0.35 -7.11
CA ARG A 96 6.69 -0.95 -7.02
C ARG A 96 7.56 -0.99 -5.77
N ILE A 97 7.68 -2.16 -5.14
CA ILE A 97 8.40 -2.29 -3.88
C ILE A 97 9.85 -1.82 -4.00
N GLU A 98 10.51 -2.11 -5.12
CA GLU A 98 11.90 -1.70 -5.38
C GLU A 98 12.05 -0.21 -5.64
N SER A 99 10.94 0.51 -5.86
CA SER A 99 10.94 1.95 -6.10
C SER A 99 10.61 2.77 -4.86
N THR A 100 10.35 2.13 -3.72
CA THR A 100 10.11 2.86 -2.48
C THR A 100 11.34 3.67 -2.09
N TRP A 101 11.10 4.77 -1.39
CA TRP A 101 12.11 5.82 -1.18
C TRP A 101 13.44 5.29 -0.67
N ALA A 102 13.44 4.47 0.36
CA ALA A 102 14.69 4.01 0.97
C ALA A 102 15.49 3.10 0.06
N TYR A 103 14.81 2.25 -0.72
CA TYR A 103 15.49 1.36 -1.67
C TYR A 103 16.04 2.14 -2.85
N LYS A 104 15.25 3.07 -3.40
CA LYS A 104 15.67 3.90 -4.54
C LYS A 104 16.86 4.77 -4.20
N LYS A 105 16.95 5.26 -2.96
CA LYS A 105 18.06 6.09 -2.49
C LYS A 105 19.20 5.26 -1.91
N ASN A 106 19.12 3.94 -1.98
CA ASN A 106 20.14 3.02 -1.44
C ASN A 106 20.41 3.21 0.07
N ILE A 107 19.42 3.71 0.80
CA ILE A 107 19.53 3.87 2.25
C ILE A 107 19.46 2.52 2.94
N ILE A 108 18.57 1.65 2.43
CA ILE A 108 18.48 0.26 2.87
C ILE A 108 18.96 -0.61 1.71
N LYS A 109 20.02 -1.39 1.98
CA LYS A 109 20.58 -2.30 0.99
C LYS A 109 20.18 -3.73 1.37
N CYS A 110 19.40 -4.36 0.51
CA CYS A 110 19.03 -5.76 0.69
C CYS A 110 18.68 -6.37 -0.67
N SER A 111 18.60 -7.70 -0.71
CA SER A 111 18.15 -8.40 -1.91
C SER A 111 16.65 -8.19 -2.13
N GLU A 112 16.18 -8.41 -3.36
CA GLU A 112 14.76 -8.33 -3.68
C GLU A 112 13.91 -9.23 -2.77
N GLU A 113 14.43 -10.38 -2.39
CA GLU A 113 13.74 -11.34 -1.54
C GLU A 113 13.43 -10.76 -0.15
N ASP A 114 14.23 -9.80 0.31
CA ASP A 114 14.08 -9.17 1.61
C ASP A 114 13.35 -7.83 1.57
N TYR A 115 12.87 -7.39 0.40
CA TYR A 115 12.20 -6.09 0.27
C TYR A 115 10.97 -5.97 1.18
N LEU A 116 10.15 -7.00 1.22
CA LEU A 116 8.95 -6.98 2.05
C LEU A 116 9.31 -6.92 3.55
N LYS A 117 10.27 -7.73 3.96
CA LYS A 117 10.70 -7.80 5.36
C LYS A 117 11.22 -6.45 5.86
N ASN A 118 11.89 -5.71 4.98
CA ASN A 118 12.49 -4.43 5.34
C ASN A 118 11.60 -3.23 4.98
N LEU A 119 10.46 -3.45 4.36
CA LEU A 119 9.57 -2.36 3.93
C LEU A 119 9.16 -1.40 5.06
N PRO A 120 8.89 -1.87 6.30
CA PRO A 120 8.58 -0.95 7.40
C PRO A 120 9.68 0.06 7.70
N TYR A 121 10.93 -0.24 7.34
CA TYR A 121 12.05 0.67 7.56
C TYR A 121 12.15 1.75 6.49
N THR A 122 11.34 1.68 5.44
CA THR A 122 11.39 2.63 4.32
C THR A 122 10.55 3.89 4.57
N VAL A 123 9.85 3.97 5.69
CA VAL A 123 8.98 5.10 6.03
C VAL A 123 9.67 6.06 6.99
N PHE A 124 9.26 7.34 6.94
CA PHE A 124 9.91 8.42 7.69
C PHE A 124 9.52 8.45 9.17
N TYR A 125 8.31 8.04 9.51
CA TYR A 125 7.76 8.18 10.86
C TYR A 125 7.46 6.83 11.48
N ASN A 126 7.74 6.70 12.77
CA ASN A 126 7.48 5.46 13.52
C ASN A 126 6.02 5.00 13.41
N MET A 127 5.09 5.95 13.34
CA MET A 127 3.66 5.63 13.24
C MET A 127 3.27 5.07 11.89
N ASP A 128 4.10 5.29 10.86
CA ASP A 128 3.84 4.84 9.50
C ASP A 128 4.63 3.58 9.15
N SER A 129 5.26 2.95 10.13
CA SER A 129 6.08 1.74 9.93
C SER A 129 5.26 0.47 9.72
N LEU A 130 3.95 0.58 9.71
CA LEU A 130 3.04 -0.54 9.49
C LEU A 130 2.97 -0.91 8.01
N VAL A 131 2.97 -2.22 7.75
CA VAL A 131 2.72 -2.77 6.42
C VAL A 131 1.72 -3.92 6.57
N TYR A 132 0.72 -3.95 5.71
CA TYR A 132 -0.25 -5.03 5.67
C TYR A 132 -0.21 -5.72 4.30
N ASP A 133 0.06 -7.02 4.31
CA ASP A 133 0.03 -7.85 3.11
C ASP A 133 -1.42 -8.28 2.85
N ILE A 134 -2.02 -7.72 1.82
CA ILE A 134 -3.44 -7.94 1.50
C ILE A 134 -3.70 -9.40 1.12
N LYS A 135 -2.81 -9.98 0.33
CA LYS A 135 -3.00 -11.34 -0.19
C LYS A 135 -2.88 -12.39 0.91
N ASN A 136 -1.91 -12.23 1.79
CA ASN A 136 -1.61 -13.21 2.84
C ASN A 136 -2.21 -12.84 4.20
N ASN A 137 -2.88 -11.70 4.29
CA ASN A 137 -3.51 -11.22 5.54
C ASN A 137 -2.50 -11.19 6.69
N THR A 138 -1.32 -10.62 6.44
CA THR A 138 -0.21 -10.60 7.38
C THR A 138 0.25 -9.17 7.64
N TRP A 139 0.52 -8.85 8.90
CA TRP A 139 1.04 -7.56 9.32
C TRP A 139 2.55 -7.62 9.51
N TYR A 140 3.21 -6.54 9.09
CA TYR A 140 4.62 -6.31 9.35
C TYR A 140 4.74 -4.99 10.08
N ASP A 141 5.25 -5.04 11.32
CA ASP A 141 5.28 -3.88 12.18
C ASP A 141 6.42 -4.02 13.18
N TYR A 142 7.44 -3.23 12.98
CA TYR A 142 8.58 -3.22 13.91
C TYR A 142 8.52 -2.01 14.85
N LEU A 143 8.52 -0.81 14.27
CA LEU A 143 8.60 0.41 15.05
C LEU A 143 7.28 0.75 15.75
N TYR A 144 6.17 0.47 15.11
CA TYR A 144 4.85 0.75 15.68
C TYR A 144 4.57 -0.09 16.92
N LYS A 145 4.87 -1.37 16.88
CA LYS A 145 4.72 -2.25 18.05
C LYS A 145 5.58 -1.76 19.20
N LYS A 146 6.80 -1.34 18.91
CA LYS A 146 7.73 -0.81 19.89
C LYS A 146 7.17 0.45 20.56
N SER A 147 6.54 1.35 19.79
CA SER A 147 5.89 2.57 20.31
C SER A 147 4.68 2.27 21.15
N LYS A 148 3.83 1.33 20.74
CA LYS A 148 2.60 1.00 21.43
C LYS A 148 2.81 0.28 22.77
N ARG A 149 3.93 -0.39 22.93
CA ARG A 149 4.25 -1.12 24.17
C ARG A 149 4.73 -0.20 25.30
N LYS A 150 4.95 1.04 25.00
CA LYS A 150 5.28 2.03 26.01
C LYS A 150 3.98 2.59 26.61
#